data_cd0f2e35558b5f5f08ae95ffcc8f86c0
#
_entry.id   cd0f2e35558b5f5f08ae95ffcc8f86c0
#
_cell.length_a   1.000
_cell.length_b   1.000
_cell.length_c   1.000
_cell.angle_alpha   90.00
_cell.angle_beta   90.00
_cell.angle_gamma   90.00
#
_symmetry.space_group_name_H-M   'P 1'
#
loop_
_entity.id
_entity.type
_entity.pdbx_description
1 polymer ?
#
loop_
_entity_poly.entity_id
_entity_poly.type
_entity_poly.pdbx_seq_one_letter_code
_entity_poly.pdbx_strand_id
1 'polypeptide(L)'
;MILPLAERLLADTGLQWQDVDGFAVAKGPGSYTGLRIGIAAVKAMAYALQIPCVGISTLEGLAWQNLSWQGVICSVMTARQALVYAGLYRSDGTTVTALRPDGMQPVAELSEQLAALGEPVLLVGDAVEEIPAAAFLHAASPATKLQNGAGICLAAAQAAWQTPEELFPEYLQLVKAEKDLQEKQRAK
;
A
#
# COMPACT_ATOMS: atom_id res chain seq x y z
N MET A 1 14.96 9.26 -9.28
CA MET A 1 16.27 9.13 -8.59
C MET A 1 16.02 9.08 -7.09
N ILE A 2 16.05 7.89 -6.47
CA ILE A 2 15.70 7.69 -5.06
C ILE A 2 16.86 8.13 -4.14
N LEU A 3 18.09 7.71 -4.44
CA LEU A 3 19.24 7.97 -3.59
C LEU A 3 19.50 9.47 -3.33
N PRO A 4 19.53 10.37 -4.33
CA PRO A 4 19.69 11.81 -4.05
C PRO A 4 18.56 12.41 -3.19
N LEU A 5 17.34 11.87 -3.26
CA LEU A 5 16.25 12.31 -2.40
C LEU A 5 16.46 11.84 -0.96
N ALA A 6 16.95 10.64 -0.76
CA ALA A 6 17.30 10.12 0.56
C ALA A 6 18.46 10.90 1.18
N GLU A 7 19.51 11.19 0.42
CA GLU A 7 20.63 12.05 0.86
C GLU A 7 20.16 13.43 1.29
N ARG A 8 19.30 14.04 0.48
CA ARG A 8 18.73 15.36 0.81
C ARG A 8 17.87 15.31 2.07
N LEU A 9 17.02 14.29 2.22
CA LEU A 9 16.19 14.10 3.41
C LEU A 9 17.04 13.97 4.68
N LEU A 10 18.09 13.18 4.63
CA LEU A 10 19.03 13.04 5.76
C LEU A 10 19.70 14.38 6.08
N ALA A 11 20.19 15.11 5.07
CA ALA A 11 20.79 16.42 5.26
C ALA A 11 19.80 17.43 5.87
N ASP A 12 18.57 17.48 5.36
CA ASP A 12 17.52 18.40 5.83
C ASP A 12 17.09 18.09 7.28
N THR A 13 17.24 16.85 7.73
CA THR A 13 16.92 16.40 9.11
C THR A 13 18.14 16.36 10.04
N GLY A 14 19.34 16.65 9.53
CA GLY A 14 20.58 16.59 10.31
C GLY A 14 21.05 15.16 10.65
N LEU A 15 20.49 14.17 9.96
CA LEU A 15 20.84 12.76 10.11
C LEU A 15 21.88 12.33 9.08
N GLN A 16 22.58 11.23 9.38
CA GLN A 16 23.56 10.58 8.52
C GLN A 16 23.10 9.15 8.19
N TRP A 17 23.73 8.51 7.22
CA TRP A 17 23.43 7.13 6.86
C TRP A 17 23.58 6.14 8.02
N GLN A 18 24.50 6.42 8.94
CA GLN A 18 24.75 5.61 10.14
C GLN A 18 23.64 5.70 11.19
N ASP A 19 22.79 6.72 11.08
CA ASP A 19 21.64 6.92 11.99
C ASP A 19 20.38 6.21 11.50
N VAL A 20 20.46 5.52 10.34
CA VAL A 20 19.32 4.80 9.73
C VAL A 20 19.33 3.36 10.22
N ASP A 21 18.27 2.93 10.90
CA ASP A 21 18.11 1.58 11.45
C ASP A 21 17.43 0.60 10.47
N GLY A 22 16.78 1.10 9.43
CA GLY A 22 16.11 0.24 8.45
C GLY A 22 15.40 1.04 7.35
N PHE A 23 14.98 0.34 6.29
CA PHE A 23 14.26 0.93 5.17
C PHE A 23 12.90 0.31 4.98
N ALA A 24 11.86 1.14 4.87
CA ALA A 24 10.53 0.72 4.48
C ALA A 24 10.21 1.12 3.03
N VAL A 25 9.52 0.28 2.30
CA VAL A 25 9.11 0.54 0.93
C VAL A 25 7.72 -0.02 0.62
N ALA A 26 6.96 0.67 -0.23
CA ALA A 26 5.74 0.10 -0.77
C ALA A 26 6.07 -1.10 -1.68
N LYS A 27 5.52 -2.28 -1.35
CA LYS A 27 5.71 -3.51 -2.13
C LYS A 27 4.63 -3.75 -3.19
N GLY A 28 3.57 -2.95 -3.20
CA GLY A 28 2.42 -3.03 -4.10
C GLY A 28 1.08 -2.96 -3.35
N PRO A 29 -0.01 -2.78 -4.09
CA PRO A 29 -0.10 -2.58 -5.53
C PRO A 29 0.44 -1.22 -6.00
N GLY A 30 0.76 -1.14 -7.31
CA GLY A 30 1.27 0.08 -7.93
C GLY A 30 1.92 -0.17 -9.30
N SER A 31 2.60 0.86 -9.82
CA SER A 31 3.33 0.76 -11.07
C SER A 31 4.36 -0.36 -11.03
N TYR A 32 4.27 -1.33 -11.94
CA TYR A 32 5.19 -2.47 -12.04
C TYR A 32 6.66 -2.04 -12.05
N THR A 33 7.00 -1.10 -12.93
CA THR A 33 8.37 -0.57 -13.05
C THR A 33 8.77 0.22 -11.80
N GLY A 34 7.86 1.05 -11.28
CA GLY A 34 8.10 1.86 -10.07
C GLY A 34 8.39 1.00 -8.85
N LEU A 35 7.61 -0.04 -8.61
CA LEU A 35 7.83 -0.98 -7.50
C LEU A 35 9.18 -1.67 -7.59
N ARG A 36 9.55 -2.17 -8.78
CA ARG A 36 10.84 -2.84 -8.97
C ARG A 36 12.04 -1.91 -8.75
N ILE A 37 11.95 -0.67 -9.24
CA ILE A 37 12.99 0.34 -9.03
C ILE A 37 13.10 0.69 -7.54
N GLY A 38 11.97 0.94 -6.88
CA GLY A 38 11.92 1.29 -5.46
C GLY A 38 12.49 0.18 -4.58
N ILE A 39 12.03 -1.04 -4.79
CA ILE A 39 12.49 -2.23 -4.04
C ILE A 39 13.97 -2.50 -4.30
N ALA A 40 14.43 -2.43 -5.55
CA ALA A 40 15.84 -2.64 -5.86
C ALA A 40 16.74 -1.59 -5.20
N ALA A 41 16.33 -0.32 -5.17
CA ALA A 41 17.05 0.75 -4.49
C ALA A 41 17.13 0.51 -2.98
N VAL A 42 16.00 0.17 -2.35
CA VAL A 42 15.95 -0.14 -0.91
C VAL A 42 16.80 -1.35 -0.57
N LYS A 43 16.73 -2.45 -1.35
CA LYS A 43 17.59 -3.63 -1.17
C LYS A 43 19.07 -3.26 -1.24
N ALA A 44 19.47 -2.46 -2.22
CA ALA A 44 20.86 -2.04 -2.38
C ALA A 44 21.35 -1.19 -1.20
N MET A 45 20.55 -0.24 -0.73
CA MET A 45 20.89 0.59 0.44
C MET A 45 20.95 -0.24 1.72
N ALA A 46 19.95 -1.08 1.97
CA ALA A 46 19.88 -1.94 3.14
C ALA A 46 21.07 -2.94 3.17
N TYR A 47 21.41 -3.52 2.02
CA TYR A 47 22.55 -4.41 1.91
C TYR A 47 23.88 -3.69 2.16
N ALA A 48 24.07 -2.50 1.59
CA ALA A 48 25.30 -1.71 1.78
C ALA A 48 25.52 -1.27 3.22
N LEU A 49 24.44 -0.97 3.95
CA LEU A 49 24.49 -0.55 5.37
C LEU A 49 24.37 -1.72 6.36
N GLN A 50 24.11 -2.94 5.88
CA GLN A 50 23.88 -4.14 6.70
C GLN A 50 22.72 -3.95 7.71
N ILE A 51 21.64 -3.29 7.27
CA ILE A 51 20.45 -3.02 8.08
C ILE A 51 19.21 -3.69 7.45
N PRO A 52 18.16 -3.97 8.25
CA PRO A 52 16.96 -4.61 7.75
C PRO A 52 16.13 -3.70 6.85
N CYS A 53 15.19 -4.31 6.13
CA CYS A 53 14.17 -3.59 5.37
C CYS A 53 12.79 -4.23 5.54
N VAL A 54 11.75 -3.53 5.12
CA VAL A 54 10.38 -4.06 5.15
C VAL A 54 9.56 -3.57 3.97
N GLY A 55 8.78 -4.48 3.39
CA GLY A 55 7.81 -4.18 2.34
C GLY A 55 6.41 -4.03 2.93
N ILE A 56 5.79 -2.87 2.73
CA ILE A 56 4.44 -2.56 3.20
C ILE A 56 3.48 -2.52 2.00
N SER A 57 2.27 -3.03 2.17
CA SER A 57 1.22 -2.83 1.15
C SER A 57 0.97 -1.33 0.93
N THR A 58 0.84 -0.91 -0.32
CA THR A 58 0.48 0.47 -0.65
C THR A 58 -0.89 0.83 -0.08
N LEU A 59 -1.83 -0.11 -0.09
CA LEU A 59 -3.17 0.06 0.47
C LEU A 59 -3.15 0.16 2.00
N GLU A 60 -2.32 -0.63 2.65
CA GLU A 60 -2.08 -0.55 4.09
C GLU A 60 -1.46 0.80 4.48
N GLY A 61 -0.45 1.27 3.73
CA GLY A 61 0.14 2.59 3.95
C GLY A 61 -0.88 3.72 3.85
N LEU A 62 -1.83 3.65 2.90
CA LEU A 62 -2.94 4.60 2.79
C LEU A 62 -3.84 4.57 4.04
N ALA A 63 -4.13 3.40 4.59
CA ALA A 63 -4.92 3.27 5.81
C ALA A 63 -4.18 3.85 7.03
N TRP A 64 -2.90 3.53 7.19
CA TRP A 64 -2.07 4.08 8.27
C TRP A 64 -1.91 5.60 8.22
N GLN A 65 -1.89 6.18 7.03
CA GLN A 65 -1.86 7.64 6.85
C GLN A 65 -3.12 8.32 7.40
N ASN A 66 -4.20 7.58 7.53
CA ASN A 66 -5.50 8.04 8.04
C ASN A 66 -5.84 7.45 9.41
N LEU A 67 -4.84 7.09 10.21
CA LEU A 67 -4.94 6.47 11.52
C LEU A 67 -5.91 7.18 12.49
N SER A 68 -6.03 8.51 12.37
CA SER A 68 -6.95 9.32 13.21
C SER A 68 -8.44 9.03 12.98
N TRP A 69 -8.80 8.41 11.86
CA TRP A 69 -10.15 7.93 11.63
C TRP A 69 -10.41 6.67 12.47
N GLN A 70 -11.37 6.74 13.39
CA GLN A 70 -11.78 5.57 14.18
C GLN A 70 -12.93 4.87 13.47
N GLY A 71 -12.69 3.67 12.95
CA GLY A 71 -13.66 2.92 12.16
C GLY A 71 -13.04 2.24 10.94
N VAL A 72 -13.87 1.93 9.96
CA VAL A 72 -13.43 1.27 8.73
C VAL A 72 -12.80 2.26 7.76
N ILE A 73 -11.64 1.89 7.22
CA ILE A 73 -10.93 2.58 6.14
C ILE A 73 -10.90 1.63 4.93
N CYS A 74 -11.39 2.10 3.81
CA CYS A 74 -11.27 1.41 2.53
C CYS A 74 -10.24 2.13 1.66
N SER A 75 -9.08 1.51 1.49
CA SER A 75 -8.05 1.98 0.57
C SER A 75 -8.36 1.48 -0.82
N VAL A 76 -8.44 2.39 -1.81
CA VAL A 76 -8.77 2.06 -3.20
C VAL A 76 -7.78 2.70 -4.16
N MET A 77 -7.26 1.91 -5.10
CA MET A 77 -6.39 2.39 -6.16
C MET A 77 -6.89 1.92 -7.52
N THR A 78 -6.72 2.79 -8.50
CA THR A 78 -7.10 2.49 -9.88
C THR A 78 -6.36 1.26 -10.39
N ALA A 79 -7.12 0.30 -10.91
CA ALA A 79 -6.61 -0.83 -11.66
C ALA A 79 -6.94 -0.64 -13.15
N ARG A 80 -7.54 -1.59 -13.82
CA ARG A 80 -7.95 -1.47 -15.22
C ARG A 80 -9.39 -1.96 -15.41
N GLN A 81 -10.10 -1.39 -16.41
CA GLN A 81 -11.40 -1.90 -16.86
C GLN A 81 -12.45 -2.01 -15.74
N ALA A 82 -12.74 -0.90 -15.04
CA ALA A 82 -13.70 -0.85 -13.94
C ALA A 82 -13.36 -1.77 -12.74
N LEU A 83 -12.08 -2.18 -12.63
CA LEU A 83 -11.53 -2.85 -11.47
C LEU A 83 -10.73 -1.87 -10.62
N VAL A 84 -10.75 -2.09 -9.31
CA VAL A 84 -9.93 -1.38 -8.36
C VAL A 84 -9.12 -2.37 -7.51
N TYR A 85 -7.92 -1.97 -7.13
CA TYR A 85 -7.26 -2.58 -5.98
C TYR A 85 -7.92 -2.04 -4.73
N ALA A 86 -8.31 -2.91 -3.82
CA ALA A 86 -8.99 -2.52 -2.59
C ALA A 86 -8.45 -3.29 -1.38
N GLY A 87 -8.25 -2.57 -0.29
CA GLY A 87 -7.97 -3.09 1.04
C GLY A 87 -8.97 -2.55 2.05
N LEU A 88 -9.43 -3.39 2.95
CA LEU A 88 -10.31 -2.99 4.04
C LEU A 88 -9.58 -3.13 5.36
N TYR A 89 -9.54 -2.04 6.10
CA TYR A 89 -8.81 -1.93 7.35
C TYR A 89 -9.71 -1.35 8.43
N ARG A 90 -9.38 -1.61 9.68
CA ARG A 90 -10.00 -0.96 10.84
C ARG A 90 -8.93 -0.20 11.61
N SER A 91 -9.20 1.05 11.90
CA SER A 91 -8.41 1.85 12.81
C SER A 91 -9.16 2.06 14.13
N ASP A 92 -8.44 1.96 15.23
CA ASP A 92 -8.90 2.35 16.57
C ASP A 92 -8.34 3.72 17.02
N GLY A 93 -7.64 4.43 16.14
CA GLY A 93 -6.95 5.69 16.40
C GLY A 93 -5.48 5.51 16.82
N THR A 94 -5.05 4.29 17.11
CA THR A 94 -3.67 3.94 17.53
C THR A 94 -3.03 2.89 16.64
N THR A 95 -3.82 1.96 16.14
CA THR A 95 -3.39 0.87 15.25
C THR A 95 -4.32 0.72 14.07
N VAL A 96 -3.81 0.09 13.01
CA VAL A 96 -4.58 -0.29 11.82
C VAL A 96 -4.48 -1.79 11.63
N THR A 97 -5.62 -2.45 11.54
CA THR A 97 -5.72 -3.91 11.34
C THR A 97 -6.44 -4.21 10.03
N ALA A 98 -5.87 -5.09 9.22
CA ALA A 98 -6.54 -5.56 8.00
C ALA A 98 -7.77 -6.40 8.36
N LEU A 99 -8.93 -6.07 7.78
CA LEU A 99 -10.16 -6.84 7.93
C LEU A 99 -10.21 -8.03 6.96
N ARG A 100 -9.50 -7.93 5.85
CA ARG A 100 -9.34 -8.98 4.85
C ARG A 100 -8.04 -8.74 4.05
N PRO A 101 -7.54 -9.74 3.32
CA PRO A 101 -6.42 -9.55 2.40
C PRO A 101 -6.73 -8.51 1.32
N ASP A 102 -5.71 -7.77 0.92
CA ASP A 102 -5.79 -6.86 -0.23
C ASP A 102 -6.12 -7.64 -1.51
N GLY A 103 -6.88 -7.04 -2.39
CA GLY A 103 -7.29 -7.70 -3.62
C GLY A 103 -7.65 -6.75 -4.75
N MET A 104 -7.90 -7.32 -5.93
CA MET A 104 -8.43 -6.60 -7.07
C MET A 104 -9.86 -7.11 -7.35
N GLN A 105 -10.81 -6.19 -7.48
CA GLN A 105 -12.22 -6.54 -7.66
C GLN A 105 -12.98 -5.47 -8.46
N PRO A 106 -14.17 -5.80 -9.00
CA PRO A 106 -15.06 -4.82 -9.63
C PRO A 106 -15.54 -3.76 -8.63
N VAL A 107 -15.67 -2.51 -9.09
CA VAL A 107 -16.22 -1.41 -8.30
C VAL A 107 -17.62 -1.73 -7.76
N ALA A 108 -18.47 -2.37 -8.56
CA ALA A 108 -19.82 -2.75 -8.14
C ALA A 108 -19.80 -3.72 -6.94
N GLU A 109 -18.97 -4.75 -7.00
CA GLU A 109 -18.81 -5.72 -5.91
C GLU A 109 -18.26 -5.06 -4.64
N LEU A 110 -17.27 -4.17 -4.77
CA LEU A 110 -16.77 -3.40 -3.64
C LEU A 110 -17.86 -2.55 -3.01
N SER A 111 -18.67 -1.86 -3.83
CA SER A 111 -19.76 -1.00 -3.35
C SER A 111 -20.80 -1.78 -2.55
N GLU A 112 -21.18 -2.99 -3.01
CA GLU A 112 -22.09 -3.89 -2.27
C GLU A 112 -21.49 -4.34 -0.93
N GLN A 113 -20.19 -4.70 -0.94
CA GLN A 113 -19.50 -5.08 0.29
C GLN A 113 -19.43 -3.95 1.30
N LEU A 114 -19.14 -2.71 0.86
CA LEU A 114 -19.11 -1.53 1.73
C LEU A 114 -20.49 -1.24 2.31
N ALA A 115 -21.54 -1.35 1.52
CA ALA A 115 -22.92 -1.17 1.99
C ALA A 115 -23.32 -2.21 3.05
N ALA A 116 -22.85 -3.45 2.89
CA ALA A 116 -23.14 -4.54 3.83
C ALA A 116 -22.46 -4.38 5.21
N LEU A 117 -21.44 -3.49 5.33
CA LEU A 117 -20.79 -3.22 6.62
C LEU A 117 -21.71 -2.52 7.62
N GLY A 118 -22.68 -1.71 7.15
CA GLY A 118 -23.64 -1.02 8.00
C GLY A 118 -23.04 0.07 8.91
N GLU A 119 -21.84 0.52 8.64
CA GLU A 119 -21.12 1.53 9.41
C GLU A 119 -20.43 2.55 8.50
N PRO A 120 -20.04 3.74 9.01
CA PRO A 120 -19.30 4.73 8.22
C PRO A 120 -17.94 4.20 7.76
N VAL A 121 -17.59 4.48 6.48
CA VAL A 121 -16.34 4.06 5.87
C VAL A 121 -15.59 5.28 5.32
N LEU A 122 -14.32 5.43 5.68
CA LEU A 122 -13.43 6.39 5.06
C LEU A 122 -12.83 5.80 3.77
N LEU A 123 -13.03 6.49 2.64
CA LEU A 123 -12.42 6.13 1.37
C LEU A 123 -11.12 6.91 1.18
N VAL A 124 -10.02 6.21 0.86
CA VAL A 124 -8.70 6.79 0.60
C VAL A 124 -8.10 6.19 -0.66
N GLY A 125 -7.26 6.94 -1.37
CA GLY A 125 -6.60 6.51 -2.60
C GLY A 125 -7.05 7.28 -3.84
N ASP A 126 -6.49 6.93 -4.98
CA ASP A 126 -6.71 7.63 -6.26
C ASP A 126 -8.00 7.21 -6.98
N ALA A 127 -8.60 6.08 -6.59
CA ALA A 127 -9.84 5.57 -7.17
C ALA A 127 -11.11 5.92 -6.38
N VAL A 128 -11.03 6.84 -5.41
CA VAL A 128 -12.19 7.22 -4.56
C VAL A 128 -13.37 7.71 -5.40
N GLU A 129 -13.14 8.48 -6.46
CA GLU A 129 -14.17 9.00 -7.35
C GLU A 129 -14.83 7.92 -8.24
N GLU A 130 -14.23 6.75 -8.35
CA GLU A 130 -14.81 5.62 -9.07
C GLU A 130 -15.89 4.90 -8.24
N ILE A 131 -15.90 5.12 -6.91
CA ILE A 131 -16.86 4.50 -6.01
C ILE A 131 -18.14 5.35 -5.97
N PRO A 132 -19.32 4.81 -6.29
CA PRO A 132 -20.58 5.55 -6.21
C PRO A 132 -20.81 6.15 -4.82
N ALA A 133 -21.20 7.42 -4.79
CA ALA A 133 -21.44 8.14 -3.53
C ALA A 133 -22.59 7.50 -2.73
N ALA A 134 -22.39 7.37 -1.42
CA ALA A 134 -23.41 6.91 -0.47
C ALA A 134 -23.25 7.65 0.86
N ALA A 135 -24.31 7.78 1.63
CA ALA A 135 -24.33 8.59 2.86
C ALA A 135 -23.35 8.10 3.95
N PHE A 136 -22.98 6.82 3.92
CA PHE A 136 -22.02 6.20 4.86
C PHE A 136 -20.57 6.27 4.36
N LEU A 137 -20.31 6.75 3.13
CA LEU A 137 -18.97 6.89 2.56
C LEU A 137 -18.45 8.30 2.75
N HIS A 138 -17.27 8.42 3.31
CA HIS A 138 -16.56 9.68 3.55
C HIS A 138 -15.24 9.67 2.79
N ALA A 139 -15.00 10.67 1.95
CA ALA A 139 -13.69 10.81 1.29
C ALA A 139 -12.68 11.42 2.26
N ALA A 140 -11.46 10.89 2.26
CA ALA A 140 -10.36 11.50 3.00
C ALA A 140 -10.04 12.91 2.48
N SER A 141 -9.43 13.73 3.35
CA SER A 141 -8.98 15.05 2.96
C SER A 141 -7.95 14.99 1.82
N PRO A 142 -7.83 16.04 0.99
CA PRO A 142 -6.81 16.06 -0.08
C PRO A 142 -5.38 15.84 0.44
N ALA A 143 -5.10 16.20 1.70
CA ALA A 143 -3.79 16.03 2.33
C ALA A 143 -3.45 14.58 2.66
N THR A 144 -4.47 13.73 2.88
CA THR A 144 -4.29 12.33 3.30
C THR A 144 -4.91 11.31 2.34
N LYS A 145 -5.49 11.80 1.23
CA LYS A 145 -6.15 10.95 0.24
C LYS A 145 -5.18 10.07 -0.54
N LEU A 146 -4.04 10.64 -0.97
CA LEU A 146 -3.05 9.94 -1.78
C LEU A 146 -1.88 9.45 -0.93
N GLN A 147 -1.29 8.34 -1.35
CA GLN A 147 -0.17 7.71 -0.65
C GLN A 147 1.04 8.62 -0.53
N ASN A 148 1.72 8.54 0.60
CA ASN A 148 3.01 9.17 0.85
C ASN A 148 3.90 8.26 1.71
N GLY A 149 5.16 8.67 1.91
CA GLY A 149 6.12 7.91 2.70
C GLY A 149 5.76 7.78 4.17
N ALA A 150 5.03 8.74 4.75
CA ALA A 150 4.68 8.72 6.17
C ALA A 150 3.77 7.53 6.51
N GLY A 151 2.75 7.24 5.66
CA GLY A 151 1.89 6.08 5.85
C GLY A 151 2.65 4.76 5.80
N ILE A 152 3.63 4.63 4.90
CA ILE A 152 4.52 3.46 4.82
C ILE A 152 5.38 3.33 6.08
N CYS A 153 5.94 4.43 6.59
CA CYS A 153 6.75 4.43 7.82
C CYS A 153 5.91 4.07 9.05
N LEU A 154 4.69 4.60 9.17
CA LEU A 154 3.79 4.26 10.28
C LEU A 154 3.45 2.77 10.29
N ALA A 155 3.10 2.20 9.14
CA ALA A 155 2.86 0.76 9.00
C ALA A 155 4.12 -0.07 9.32
N ALA A 156 5.28 0.36 8.84
CA ALA A 156 6.55 -0.31 9.07
C ALA A 156 6.94 -0.41 10.55
N ALA A 157 6.55 0.56 11.37
CA ALA A 157 6.81 0.55 12.81
C ALA A 157 6.13 -0.63 13.54
N GLN A 158 5.10 -1.23 12.94
CA GLN A 158 4.37 -2.38 13.49
C GLN A 158 4.66 -3.69 12.73
N ALA A 159 5.43 -3.62 11.65
CA ALA A 159 5.68 -4.76 10.79
C ALA A 159 6.92 -5.57 11.24
N ALA A 160 6.98 -6.82 10.82
CA ALA A 160 8.18 -7.64 10.97
C ALA A 160 9.24 -7.24 9.93
N TRP A 161 10.39 -6.83 10.40
CA TRP A 161 11.54 -6.48 9.57
C TRP A 161 12.23 -7.74 9.05
N GLN A 162 12.78 -7.67 7.86
CA GLN A 162 13.34 -8.81 7.13
C GLN A 162 14.69 -8.45 6.50
N THR A 163 15.39 -9.46 6.01
CA THR A 163 16.64 -9.25 5.26
C THR A 163 16.33 -8.70 3.86
N PRO A 164 17.27 -7.97 3.23
CA PRO A 164 17.06 -7.47 1.88
C PRO A 164 16.75 -8.57 0.84
N GLU A 165 17.25 -9.79 1.04
CA GLU A 165 17.02 -10.94 0.15
C GLU A 165 15.54 -11.35 0.11
N GLU A 166 14.84 -11.25 1.23
CA GLU A 166 13.45 -11.66 1.41
C GLU A 166 12.43 -10.61 0.91
N LEU A 167 12.89 -9.41 0.56
CA LEU A 167 12.03 -8.34 0.08
C LEU A 167 11.69 -8.52 -1.42
N PHE A 168 10.42 -8.72 -1.74
CA PHE A 168 9.92 -8.85 -3.11
C PHE A 168 8.69 -7.98 -3.35
N PRO A 169 8.46 -7.55 -4.61
CA PRO A 169 7.20 -6.88 -4.97
C PRO A 169 6.03 -7.86 -4.87
N GLU A 170 4.88 -7.36 -4.45
CA GLU A 170 3.62 -8.09 -4.42
C GLU A 170 2.71 -7.63 -5.55
N TYR A 171 2.39 -8.55 -6.45
CA TYR A 171 1.52 -8.29 -7.59
C TYR A 171 0.14 -8.89 -7.33
N LEU A 172 -0.84 -8.06 -6.96
CA LEU A 172 -2.23 -8.48 -6.77
C LEU A 172 -2.92 -8.88 -8.09
N GLN A 173 -2.27 -8.60 -9.21
CA GLN A 173 -2.72 -9.02 -10.53
C GLN A 173 -1.73 -10.02 -11.11
N LEU A 174 -2.22 -11.20 -11.48
CA LEU A 174 -1.42 -12.15 -12.23
C LEU A 174 -0.95 -11.53 -13.55
N VAL A 175 0.33 -11.64 -13.83
CA VAL A 175 0.89 -11.22 -15.13
C VAL A 175 0.18 -12.01 -16.22
N LYS A 176 -0.06 -11.39 -17.39
CA LYS A 176 -0.79 -12.02 -18.50
C LYS A 176 -0.27 -13.42 -18.83
N ALA A 177 1.06 -13.60 -18.78
CA ALA A 177 1.69 -14.90 -19.01
C ALA A 177 1.32 -15.98 -17.95
N GLU A 178 1.13 -15.61 -16.70
CA GLU A 178 0.69 -16.51 -15.63
C GLU A 178 -0.80 -16.85 -15.76
N LYS A 179 -1.64 -15.87 -16.19
CA LYS A 179 -3.05 -16.12 -16.52
C LYS A 179 -3.18 -17.11 -17.67
N ASP A 180 -2.46 -16.87 -18.76
CA ASP A 180 -2.44 -17.77 -19.93
C ASP A 180 -1.95 -19.17 -19.57
N LEU A 181 -1.02 -19.29 -18.62
CA LEU A 181 -0.53 -20.58 -18.12
C LEU A 181 -1.57 -21.30 -17.25
N GLN A 182 -2.25 -20.59 -16.35
CA GLN A 182 -3.31 -21.15 -15.52
C GLN A 182 -4.52 -21.58 -16.35
N GLU A 183 -4.91 -20.79 -17.37
CA GLU A 183 -5.98 -21.16 -18.30
C GLU A 183 -5.62 -22.42 -19.10
N LYS A 184 -4.39 -22.55 -19.56
CA LYS A 184 -3.90 -23.76 -20.24
C LYS A 184 -3.84 -24.99 -19.32
N GLN A 185 -3.60 -24.81 -18.04
CA GLN A 185 -3.60 -25.91 -17.05
C GLN A 185 -5.02 -26.33 -16.64
N ARG A 186 -6.01 -25.42 -16.66
CA ARG A 186 -7.41 -25.74 -16.39
C ARG A 186 -8.14 -26.37 -17.57
N ALA A 187 -7.60 -26.22 -18.79
CA ALA A 187 -8.14 -26.79 -20.03
C ALA A 187 -7.61 -28.20 -20.35
N LYS A 188 -6.79 -28.78 -19.49
CA LYS A 188 -6.30 -30.16 -19.53
C LYS A 188 -6.96 -31.02 -18.45
#